data_4a3f77fbeb26fe5b6db7312548fdf46f
#
_entry.id   4a3f77fbeb26fe5b6db7312548fdf46f
#
_cell.length_a   1.000
_cell.length_b   1.000
_cell.length_c   1.000
_cell.angle_alpha   90.00
_cell.angle_beta   90.00
_cell.angle_gamma   90.00
#
_symmetry.space_group_name_H-M   'P 1'
#
loop_
_entity.id
_entity.type
_entity.pdbx_description
1 polymer ?
#
loop_
_entity_poly.entity_id
_entity_poly.type
_entity_poly.pdbx_seq_one_letter_code
_entity_poly.pdbx_strand_id
1 'polypeptide(L)'
;MKNKITFISAALLSITSTFFLNSCKKNDNSTVATESIEDNANAETHFDMIFDEVDDAAVSGGVYSRGKTAVITIDTLASPRTMTINYGDSNMSCADGNLRRGKIVVTWTGRYRAIGTIITVTPVNFFQNDFKIEGTKTIENKGRNSAGNLEWTIGVTNGKVTTPTGEIHTWSSNRTRTWVNGESTRFILLDDKYFITGTSTGTNR
;
A
#
# COMPACT_ATOMS: atom_id res chain seq x y z
N MET A 1 -48.84 -70.37 -11.91
CA MET A 1 -47.48 -70.04 -12.35
C MET A 1 -46.90 -69.07 -11.34
N LYS A 2 -45.93 -69.55 -10.54
CA LYS A 2 -45.36 -68.77 -9.41
C LYS A 2 -44.00 -68.20 -9.82
N ASN A 3 -43.92 -66.89 -9.97
CA ASN A 3 -42.63 -66.21 -10.21
C ASN A 3 -41.89 -66.04 -8.86
N LYS A 4 -40.70 -66.61 -8.80
CA LYS A 4 -39.78 -66.44 -7.71
C LYS A 4 -38.94 -65.21 -7.99
N ILE A 5 -38.99 -64.23 -7.10
CA ILE A 5 -38.13 -63.07 -7.10
C ILE A 5 -36.91 -63.39 -6.20
N THR A 6 -35.73 -63.42 -6.80
CA THR A 6 -34.45 -63.66 -6.15
C THR A 6 -33.89 -62.30 -5.68
N PHE A 7 -33.75 -62.06 -4.39
CA PHE A 7 -33.07 -60.89 -3.85
C PHE A 7 -31.57 -61.15 -3.86
N ILE A 8 -30.83 -60.31 -4.64
CA ILE A 8 -29.37 -60.25 -4.60
C ILE A 8 -29.00 -59.21 -3.54
N SER A 9 -28.43 -59.69 -2.45
CA SER A 9 -27.88 -58.84 -1.38
C SER A 9 -26.54 -58.29 -1.80
N ALA A 10 -26.44 -56.99 -2.11
CA ALA A 10 -25.19 -56.32 -2.38
C ALA A 10 -24.60 -55.83 -1.04
N ALA A 11 -23.53 -56.49 -0.62
CA ALA A 11 -22.73 -56.05 0.55
C ALA A 11 -21.96 -54.78 0.18
N LEU A 12 -22.37 -53.68 0.79
CA LEU A 12 -21.66 -52.39 0.68
C LEU A 12 -20.43 -52.43 1.57
N LEU A 13 -19.26 -52.54 0.96
CA LEU A 13 -17.97 -52.46 1.66
C LEU A 13 -17.64 -50.96 1.90
N SER A 14 -17.89 -50.47 3.09
CA SER A 14 -17.53 -49.09 3.49
C SER A 14 -16.02 -49.02 3.76
N ILE A 15 -15.29 -48.46 2.80
CA ILE A 15 -13.87 -48.08 3.01
C ILE A 15 -13.83 -46.77 3.77
N THR A 16 -13.61 -46.83 5.06
CA THR A 16 -13.30 -45.64 5.90
C THR A 16 -11.85 -45.19 5.61
N SER A 17 -11.73 -44.20 4.71
CA SER A 17 -10.47 -43.51 4.47
C SER A 17 -10.19 -42.57 5.63
N THR A 18 -9.31 -42.98 6.55
CA THR A 18 -8.77 -42.12 7.60
C THR A 18 -7.79 -41.13 7.01
N PHE A 19 -8.25 -39.92 6.71
CA PHE A 19 -7.35 -38.81 6.41
C PHE A 19 -6.59 -38.44 7.69
N PHE A 20 -5.33 -38.80 7.76
CA PHE A 20 -4.39 -38.23 8.72
C PHE A 20 -4.13 -36.78 8.30
N LEU A 21 -4.82 -35.82 8.91
CA LEU A 21 -4.45 -34.44 8.88
C LEU A 21 -3.14 -34.30 9.65
N ASN A 22 -2.01 -34.36 8.95
CA ASN A 22 -0.76 -33.89 9.51
C ASN A 22 -0.90 -32.39 9.67
N SER A 23 -1.40 -31.98 10.86
CA SER A 23 -1.31 -30.61 11.33
C SER A 23 0.18 -30.29 11.41
N CYS A 24 0.69 -29.45 10.51
CA CYS A 24 1.99 -28.86 10.69
C CYS A 24 2.04 -28.20 12.07
N LYS A 25 2.87 -28.73 12.95
CA LYS A 25 3.20 -28.06 14.20
C LYS A 25 3.83 -26.72 13.82
N LYS A 26 3.11 -25.64 14.08
CA LYS A 26 3.63 -24.28 13.99
C LYS A 26 4.77 -24.20 15.01
N ASN A 27 6.01 -24.12 14.53
CA ASN A 27 7.14 -23.81 15.40
C ASN A 27 6.93 -22.39 15.93
N ASP A 28 6.92 -22.21 17.24
CA ASP A 28 6.72 -20.93 17.91
C ASP A 28 7.75 -19.84 17.56
N ASN A 29 8.81 -20.19 16.85
CA ASN A 29 9.76 -19.21 16.28
C ASN A 29 9.26 -18.51 15.00
N SER A 30 8.11 -18.91 14.44
CA SER A 30 7.55 -18.27 13.23
C SER A 30 6.65 -17.07 13.55
N THR A 31 6.18 -16.89 14.78
CA THR A 31 5.26 -15.82 15.16
C THR A 31 5.92 -14.45 15.06
N VAL A 32 7.15 -14.31 15.55
CA VAL A 32 7.90 -13.04 15.51
C VAL A 32 8.18 -12.58 14.07
N ALA A 33 8.53 -13.53 13.18
CA ALA A 33 8.77 -13.21 11.77
C ALA A 33 7.48 -12.82 11.04
N THR A 34 6.34 -13.42 11.39
CA THR A 34 5.04 -13.14 10.77
C THR A 34 4.50 -11.78 11.21
N GLU A 35 4.55 -11.46 12.51
CA GLU A 35 4.19 -10.14 13.04
C GLU A 35 5.02 -9.03 12.38
N SER A 36 6.35 -9.19 12.29
CA SER A 36 7.23 -8.22 11.64
C SER A 36 6.90 -8.00 10.16
N ILE A 37 6.45 -9.03 9.43
CA ILE A 37 6.04 -8.92 8.04
C ILE A 37 4.70 -8.17 7.92
N GLU A 38 3.73 -8.49 8.79
CA GLU A 38 2.43 -7.82 8.81
C GLU A 38 2.57 -6.34 9.18
N ASP A 39 3.41 -6.01 10.16
CA ASP A 39 3.66 -4.63 10.57
C ASP A 39 4.34 -3.80 9.47
N ASN A 40 5.33 -4.38 8.79
CA ASN A 40 5.96 -3.74 7.63
C ASN A 40 4.95 -3.51 6.48
N ALA A 41 4.07 -4.48 6.23
CA ALA A 41 3.03 -4.36 5.21
C ALA A 41 2.00 -3.28 5.58
N ASN A 42 1.58 -3.22 6.84
CA ASN A 42 0.67 -2.19 7.36
C ASN A 42 1.30 -0.79 7.26
N ALA A 43 2.57 -0.66 7.67
CA ALA A 43 3.31 0.59 7.57
C ALA A 43 3.42 1.08 6.12
N GLU A 44 3.71 0.18 5.18
CA GLU A 44 3.78 0.51 3.76
C GLU A 44 2.42 0.93 3.21
N THR A 45 1.34 0.25 3.62
CA THR A 45 -0.03 0.61 3.25
C THR A 45 -0.37 2.06 3.65
N HIS A 46 0.02 2.51 4.85
CA HIS A 46 -0.18 3.91 5.26
C HIS A 46 0.52 4.91 4.34
N PHE A 47 1.75 4.60 3.89
CA PHE A 47 2.46 5.48 2.95
C PHE A 47 1.91 5.42 1.53
N ASP A 48 1.37 4.29 1.10
CA ASP A 48 0.71 4.17 -0.20
C ASP A 48 -0.58 4.98 -0.22
N MET A 49 -1.39 4.92 0.84
CA MET A 49 -2.59 5.75 0.99
C MET A 49 -2.27 7.25 0.99
N ILE A 50 -1.18 7.67 1.64
CA ILE A 50 -0.69 9.06 1.58
C ILE A 50 -0.32 9.45 0.14
N PHE A 51 0.32 8.55 -0.60
CA PHE A 51 0.72 8.83 -1.98
C PHE A 51 -0.48 8.94 -2.92
N ASP A 52 -1.51 8.13 -2.73
CA ASP A 52 -2.77 8.23 -3.50
C ASP A 52 -3.43 9.60 -3.31
N GLU A 53 -3.43 10.13 -2.07
CA GLU A 53 -3.91 11.47 -1.76
C GLU A 53 -3.09 12.56 -2.49
N VAL A 54 -1.76 12.40 -2.50
CA VAL A 54 -0.82 13.31 -3.18
C VAL A 54 -1.06 13.30 -4.68
N ASP A 55 -1.23 12.12 -5.26
CA ASP A 55 -1.42 11.97 -6.70
C ASP A 55 -2.76 12.55 -7.16
N ASP A 56 -3.83 12.28 -6.44
CA ASP A 56 -5.14 12.87 -6.67
C ASP A 56 -5.09 14.41 -6.59
N ALA A 57 -4.42 14.96 -5.57
CA ALA A 57 -4.27 16.40 -5.40
C ALA A 57 -3.44 17.04 -6.53
N ALA A 58 -2.38 16.39 -6.96
CA ALA A 58 -1.51 16.89 -8.04
C ALA A 58 -2.18 16.85 -9.41
N VAL A 59 -2.95 15.79 -9.69
CA VAL A 59 -3.66 15.62 -10.98
C VAL A 59 -4.87 16.54 -11.07
N SER A 60 -5.59 16.77 -9.97
CA SER A 60 -6.75 17.65 -9.91
C SER A 60 -6.40 19.14 -9.89
N GLY A 61 -5.11 19.50 -9.88
CA GLY A 61 -4.65 20.89 -9.77
C GLY A 61 -5.06 21.56 -8.46
N GLY A 62 -5.23 20.79 -7.39
CA GLY A 62 -5.66 21.26 -6.08
C GLY A 62 -7.18 21.29 -5.90
N VAL A 63 -7.95 20.89 -6.90
CA VAL A 63 -9.41 20.71 -6.75
C VAL A 63 -9.66 19.27 -6.32
N TYR A 64 -9.93 19.07 -5.05
CA TYR A 64 -10.14 17.75 -4.46
C TYR A 64 -11.50 17.18 -4.87
N SER A 65 -11.51 16.11 -5.66
CA SER A 65 -12.74 15.47 -6.16
C SER A 65 -13.40 14.48 -5.19
N ARG A 66 -12.69 14.07 -4.14
CA ARG A 66 -13.15 13.06 -3.16
C ARG A 66 -13.82 13.64 -1.90
N GLY A 67 -14.53 14.73 -2.02
CA GLY A 67 -15.43 15.28 -0.98
C GLY A 67 -14.72 15.66 0.33
N LYS A 68 -14.75 16.94 0.68
CA LYS A 68 -14.28 17.60 1.91
C LYS A 68 -12.91 17.09 2.48
N THR A 69 -11.82 17.75 2.55
CA THR A 69 -11.66 19.14 2.41
C THR A 69 -10.35 19.56 3.04
N ALA A 70 -9.30 18.81 2.73
CA ALA A 70 -7.97 19.33 3.02
C ALA A 70 -7.78 20.64 2.24
N VAL A 71 -7.17 21.62 2.84
CA VAL A 71 -6.75 22.83 2.13
C VAL A 71 -5.47 22.50 1.37
N ILE A 72 -5.54 22.55 0.03
CA ILE A 72 -4.40 22.29 -0.83
C ILE A 72 -3.80 23.62 -1.27
N THR A 73 -2.51 23.79 -1.05
CA THR A 73 -1.73 24.94 -1.54
C THR A 73 -0.60 24.44 -2.42
N ILE A 74 -0.50 24.98 -3.65
CA ILE A 74 0.56 24.62 -4.59
C ILE A 74 1.38 25.85 -4.89
N ASP A 75 2.70 25.78 -4.62
CA ASP A 75 3.67 26.79 -5.00
C ASP A 75 4.54 26.24 -6.13
N THR A 76 4.24 26.70 -7.35
CA THR A 76 4.97 26.34 -8.57
C THR A 76 6.19 27.21 -8.82
N LEU A 77 6.35 28.32 -8.08
CA LEU A 77 7.47 29.24 -8.16
C LEU A 77 8.62 28.83 -7.23
N ALA A 78 8.32 28.04 -6.20
CA ALA A 78 9.33 27.48 -5.30
C ALA A 78 10.27 26.53 -6.08
N SER A 79 11.52 26.42 -5.62
CA SER A 79 12.49 25.47 -6.14
C SER A 79 13.09 24.65 -4.98
N PRO A 80 12.72 23.37 -4.82
CA PRO A 80 11.77 22.59 -5.62
C PRO A 80 10.32 23.09 -5.48
N ARG A 81 9.46 22.78 -6.47
CA ARG A 81 8.02 23.05 -6.39
C ARG A 81 7.44 22.33 -5.20
N THR A 82 6.45 22.97 -4.54
CA THR A 82 5.91 22.46 -3.29
C THR A 82 4.39 22.43 -3.34
N MET A 83 3.80 21.37 -2.79
CA MET A 83 2.38 21.26 -2.49
C MET A 83 2.21 20.92 -1.01
N THR A 84 1.26 21.55 -0.36
CA THR A 84 0.87 21.23 1.00
C THR A 84 -0.59 20.82 1.01
N ILE A 85 -0.88 19.64 1.56
CA ILE A 85 -2.23 19.14 1.83
C ILE A 85 -2.44 19.27 3.34
N ASN A 86 -3.32 20.16 3.78
CA ASN A 86 -3.56 20.48 5.18
C ASN A 86 -4.96 20.04 5.62
N TYR A 87 -5.00 19.06 6.53
CA TYR A 87 -6.24 18.52 7.11
C TYR A 87 -6.65 19.25 8.41
N GLY A 88 -5.84 20.22 8.89
CA GLY A 88 -6.07 20.90 10.17
C GLY A 88 -5.54 20.12 11.37
N ASP A 89 -5.83 20.61 12.57
CA ASP A 89 -5.28 20.08 13.83
C ASP A 89 -6.20 19.04 14.50
N SER A 90 -7.42 18.87 14.00
CA SER A 90 -8.41 17.90 14.51
C SER A 90 -8.78 16.89 13.44
N ASN A 91 -9.24 15.71 13.86
CA ASN A 91 -9.68 14.67 12.94
C ASN A 91 -10.77 15.17 11.98
N MET A 92 -10.46 15.10 10.69
CA MET A 92 -11.35 15.38 9.60
C MET A 92 -11.83 14.05 8.99
N SER A 93 -13.13 13.87 8.82
CA SER A 93 -13.68 12.72 8.11
C SER A 93 -13.51 12.93 6.59
N CYS A 94 -12.78 12.02 5.95
CA CYS A 94 -12.55 12.01 4.51
C CYS A 94 -13.56 11.12 3.79
N ALA A 95 -13.72 11.31 2.46
CA ALA A 95 -14.73 10.59 1.68
C ALA A 95 -14.44 9.07 1.56
N ASP A 96 -13.20 8.66 1.75
CA ASP A 96 -12.77 7.26 1.81
C ASP A 96 -13.06 6.58 3.17
N GLY A 97 -13.73 7.29 4.08
CA GLY A 97 -14.07 6.81 5.42
C GLY A 97 -12.94 6.95 6.45
N ASN A 98 -11.76 7.43 6.06
CA ASN A 98 -10.64 7.63 6.98
C ASN A 98 -10.73 8.97 7.70
N LEU A 99 -10.24 9.01 8.94
CA LEU A 99 -10.02 10.23 9.70
C LEU A 99 -8.57 10.69 9.48
N ARG A 100 -8.39 11.99 9.15
CA ARG A 100 -7.05 12.56 8.97
C ARG A 100 -6.91 13.88 9.70
N ARG A 101 -5.70 14.17 10.19
CA ARG A 101 -5.29 15.48 10.72
C ARG A 101 -3.80 15.71 10.46
N GLY A 102 -3.36 16.97 10.55
CA GLY A 102 -1.99 17.35 10.26
C GLY A 102 -1.80 17.73 8.79
N LYS A 103 -0.59 17.58 8.29
CA LYS A 103 -0.21 18.03 6.95
C LYS A 103 0.61 16.99 6.22
N ILE A 104 0.51 17.01 4.88
CA ILE A 104 1.43 16.30 3.99
C ILE A 104 2.12 17.38 3.14
N VAL A 105 3.44 17.42 3.19
CA VAL A 105 4.25 18.31 2.35
C VAL A 105 4.88 17.49 1.25
N VAL A 106 4.69 17.95 0.02
CA VAL A 106 5.19 17.29 -1.20
C VAL A 106 6.07 18.25 -1.95
N THR A 107 7.26 17.79 -2.36
CA THR A 107 8.13 18.55 -3.26
C THR A 107 8.46 17.74 -4.49
N TRP A 108 8.72 18.39 -5.63
CA TRP A 108 9.16 17.72 -6.85
C TRP A 108 10.15 18.57 -7.63
N THR A 109 11.16 17.90 -8.20
CA THR A 109 12.32 18.55 -8.81
C THR A 109 12.09 18.98 -10.26
N GLY A 110 11.14 18.37 -10.97
CA GLY A 110 10.87 18.64 -12.40
C GLY A 110 9.39 18.86 -12.69
N ARG A 111 8.91 18.47 -13.87
CA ARG A 111 7.48 18.37 -14.15
C ARG A 111 6.95 17.10 -13.47
N TYR A 112 5.81 17.22 -12.80
CA TYR A 112 5.20 16.09 -12.11
C TYR A 112 5.10 14.87 -13.03
N ARG A 113 5.54 13.71 -12.56
CA ARG A 113 5.63 12.43 -13.31
C ARG A 113 6.58 12.41 -14.51
N ALA A 114 7.31 13.49 -14.86
CA ALA A 114 8.29 13.42 -15.94
C ALA A 114 9.49 12.53 -15.55
N ILE A 115 10.15 11.99 -16.57
CA ILE A 115 11.36 11.17 -16.37
C ILE A 115 12.43 11.99 -15.62
N GLY A 116 13.06 11.38 -14.64
CA GLY A 116 14.07 11.98 -13.77
C GLY A 116 13.49 12.91 -12.68
N THR A 117 12.17 13.13 -12.64
CA THR A 117 11.56 13.88 -11.55
C THR A 117 11.53 13.04 -10.29
N ILE A 118 12.02 13.62 -9.20
CA ILE A 118 11.94 13.06 -7.85
C ILE A 118 10.79 13.77 -7.14
N ILE A 119 9.82 13.00 -6.66
CA ILE A 119 8.74 13.43 -5.80
C ILE A 119 9.11 13.01 -4.39
N THR A 120 9.07 13.95 -3.44
CA THR A 120 9.33 13.69 -2.02
C THR A 120 8.07 14.01 -1.22
N VAL A 121 7.60 13.07 -0.43
CA VAL A 121 6.40 13.17 0.40
C VAL A 121 6.80 13.06 1.86
N THR A 122 6.45 14.08 2.64
CA THR A 122 6.80 14.19 4.06
C THR A 122 5.56 14.50 4.89
N PRO A 123 5.06 13.57 5.71
CA PRO A 123 4.02 13.83 6.70
C PRO A 123 4.54 14.77 7.79
N VAL A 124 3.73 15.76 8.19
CA VAL A 124 4.06 16.73 9.24
C VAL A 124 2.94 16.74 10.28
N ASN A 125 3.22 16.22 11.48
CA ASN A 125 2.21 15.98 12.51
C ASN A 125 0.95 15.30 11.94
N PHE A 126 1.18 14.36 11.01
CA PHE A 126 0.12 13.72 10.27
C PHE A 126 -0.36 12.46 10.99
N PHE A 127 -1.67 12.32 11.04
CA PHE A 127 -2.35 11.16 11.60
C PHE A 127 -3.42 10.66 10.62
N GLN A 128 -3.53 9.36 10.53
CA GLN A 128 -4.61 8.67 9.82
C GLN A 128 -5.21 7.62 10.76
N ASN A 129 -6.52 7.76 11.04
CA ASN A 129 -7.23 6.92 12.02
C ASN A 129 -6.49 6.84 13.36
N ASP A 130 -5.97 8.00 13.81
CA ASP A 130 -5.16 8.18 15.02
C ASP A 130 -3.77 7.49 15.04
N PHE A 131 -3.40 6.80 13.97
CA PHE A 131 -2.02 6.36 13.76
C PHE A 131 -1.17 7.57 13.34
N LYS A 132 -0.12 7.88 14.12
CA LYS A 132 0.84 8.92 13.74
C LYS A 132 1.81 8.37 12.71
N ILE A 133 1.95 9.05 11.57
CA ILE A 133 2.80 8.62 10.46
C ILE A 133 3.91 9.63 10.27
N GLU A 134 5.16 9.15 10.34
CA GLU A 134 6.39 9.95 10.23
C GLU A 134 7.35 9.27 9.25
N GLY A 135 8.26 10.04 8.65
CA GLY A 135 9.23 9.57 7.67
C GLY A 135 9.15 10.29 6.34
N THR A 136 9.89 9.83 5.35
CA THR A 136 9.92 10.44 4.02
C THR A 136 9.79 9.36 2.95
N LYS A 137 8.84 9.50 2.04
CA LYS A 137 8.72 8.68 0.83
C LYS A 137 9.26 9.45 -0.37
N THR A 138 10.11 8.80 -1.16
CA THR A 138 10.63 9.34 -2.42
C THR A 138 10.19 8.45 -3.57
N ILE A 139 9.78 9.06 -4.68
CA ILE A 139 9.43 8.38 -5.92
C ILE A 139 10.18 9.06 -7.06
N GLU A 140 10.97 8.30 -7.80
CA GLU A 140 11.66 8.79 -9.00
C GLU A 140 11.18 8.02 -10.22
N ASN A 141 10.75 8.73 -11.25
CA ASN A 141 10.45 8.13 -12.55
C ASN A 141 11.77 7.88 -13.29
N LYS A 142 12.13 6.62 -13.48
CA LYS A 142 13.35 6.18 -14.18
C LYS A 142 13.19 6.14 -15.70
N GLY A 143 11.98 6.37 -16.21
CA GLY A 143 11.67 6.17 -17.62
C GLY A 143 11.42 4.72 -17.97
N ARG A 144 11.81 4.32 -19.19
CA ARG A 144 11.63 2.95 -19.66
C ARG A 144 12.88 2.12 -19.45
N ASN A 145 12.71 0.92 -18.92
CA ASN A 145 13.78 -0.06 -18.81
C ASN A 145 14.09 -0.72 -20.18
N SER A 146 15.06 -1.63 -20.22
CA SER A 146 15.51 -2.32 -21.45
C SER A 146 14.40 -3.13 -22.14
N ALA A 147 13.35 -3.53 -21.41
CA ALA A 147 12.17 -4.22 -21.95
C ALA A 147 11.09 -3.23 -22.44
N GLY A 148 11.32 -1.91 -22.37
CA GLY A 148 10.39 -0.87 -22.76
C GLY A 148 9.32 -0.52 -21.74
N ASN A 149 9.32 -1.14 -20.56
CA ASN A 149 8.34 -0.90 -19.50
C ASN A 149 8.69 0.33 -18.67
N LEU A 150 7.69 1.12 -18.29
CA LEU A 150 7.88 2.24 -17.36
C LEU A 150 8.32 1.72 -15.99
N GLU A 151 9.28 2.43 -15.39
CA GLU A 151 9.90 2.04 -14.14
C GLU A 151 10.05 3.21 -13.18
N TRP A 152 9.82 2.94 -11.90
CA TRP A 152 10.01 3.90 -10.81
C TRP A 152 10.83 3.26 -9.69
N THR A 153 11.69 4.06 -9.08
CA THR A 153 12.26 3.72 -7.77
C THR A 153 11.43 4.39 -6.68
N ILE A 154 11.14 3.63 -5.62
CA ILE A 154 10.31 4.08 -4.49
C ILE A 154 11.09 3.77 -3.23
N GLY A 155 11.39 4.79 -2.44
CA GLY A 155 12.09 4.66 -1.16
C GLY A 155 11.27 5.20 -0.01
N VAL A 156 11.37 4.55 1.15
CA VAL A 156 10.93 5.12 2.43
C VAL A 156 12.13 5.15 3.37
N THR A 157 12.38 6.31 3.93
CA THR A 157 13.46 6.53 4.91
C THR A 157 12.88 7.05 6.22
N ASN A 158 13.42 6.55 7.34
CA ASN A 158 12.96 6.92 8.68
C ASN A 158 11.44 6.75 8.86
N GLY A 159 10.86 5.77 8.20
CA GLY A 159 9.44 5.44 8.33
C GLY A 159 9.15 5.05 9.79
N LYS A 160 8.07 5.64 10.36
CA LYS A 160 7.64 5.36 11.71
C LYS A 160 6.13 5.50 11.78
N VAL A 161 5.47 4.49 12.30
CA VAL A 161 4.05 4.53 12.66
C VAL A 161 3.94 4.34 14.17
N THR A 162 3.24 5.27 14.81
CA THR A 162 2.89 5.12 16.23
C THR A 162 1.39 4.83 16.29
N THR A 163 1.02 3.71 16.90
CA THR A 163 -0.38 3.30 17.08
C THR A 163 -1.09 4.21 18.08
N PRO A 164 -2.43 4.21 18.14
CA PRO A 164 -3.17 4.93 19.18
C PRO A 164 -2.86 4.44 20.59
N THR A 165 -2.35 3.22 20.75
CA THR A 165 -1.92 2.63 22.05
C THR A 165 -0.49 2.97 22.41
N GLY A 166 0.27 3.61 21.50
CA GLY A 166 1.65 4.06 21.73
C GLY A 166 2.74 3.08 21.26
N GLU A 167 2.37 1.97 20.63
CA GLU A 167 3.32 1.05 20.02
C GLU A 167 4.00 1.71 18.81
N ILE A 168 5.29 1.43 18.63
CA ILE A 168 6.10 2.07 17.59
C ILE A 168 6.62 1.02 16.61
N HIS A 169 6.31 1.19 15.34
CA HIS A 169 6.84 0.43 14.23
C HIS A 169 7.72 1.34 13.37
N THR A 170 8.98 0.94 13.16
CA THR A 170 9.90 1.68 12.28
C THR A 170 10.29 0.85 11.09
N TRP A 171 10.43 1.49 9.92
CA TRP A 171 10.91 0.78 8.74
C TRP A 171 11.60 1.70 7.74
N SER A 172 12.33 1.07 6.84
CA SER A 172 12.87 1.68 5.62
C SER A 172 12.72 0.70 4.48
N SER A 173 12.43 1.20 3.30
CA SER A 173 12.29 0.36 2.11
C SER A 173 12.95 1.01 0.90
N ASN A 174 13.38 0.17 -0.03
CA ASN A 174 13.84 0.58 -1.35
C ASN A 174 13.30 -0.43 -2.37
N ARG A 175 12.46 0.05 -3.26
CA ARG A 175 11.73 -0.78 -4.22
C ARG A 175 11.84 -0.23 -5.63
N THR A 176 11.81 -1.13 -6.59
CA THR A 176 11.61 -0.84 -8.01
C THR A 176 10.24 -1.35 -8.41
N ARG A 177 9.41 -0.47 -8.98
CA ARG A 177 8.09 -0.78 -9.53
C ARG A 177 8.14 -0.66 -11.03
N THR A 178 7.83 -1.75 -11.74
CA THR A 178 7.81 -1.82 -13.21
C THR A 178 6.37 -2.06 -13.67
N TRP A 179 5.86 -1.23 -14.59
CA TRP A 179 4.53 -1.38 -15.16
C TRP A 179 4.60 -2.35 -16.35
N VAL A 180 4.16 -3.58 -16.16
CA VAL A 180 4.32 -4.66 -17.15
C VAL A 180 3.09 -4.87 -18.03
N ASN A 181 1.91 -4.36 -17.64
CA ASN A 181 0.69 -4.42 -18.44
C ASN A 181 -0.26 -3.28 -18.06
N GLY A 182 -1.16 -2.87 -18.98
CA GLY A 182 -2.19 -1.84 -18.74
C GLY A 182 -1.80 -0.43 -19.20
N GLU A 183 -0.56 -0.17 -19.58
CA GLU A 183 -0.11 1.18 -19.95
C GLU A 183 -0.89 1.80 -21.15
N SER A 184 -1.30 0.98 -22.11
CA SER A 184 -2.09 1.43 -23.25
C SER A 184 -3.54 1.79 -22.90
N THR A 185 -4.02 1.28 -21.79
CA THR A 185 -5.38 1.40 -21.26
C THR A 185 -5.40 2.17 -19.94
N ARG A 186 -4.59 3.20 -19.81
CA ARG A 186 -4.30 3.95 -18.56
C ARG A 186 -5.51 4.40 -17.73
N PHE A 187 -6.71 4.36 -18.29
CA PHE A 187 -7.97 4.67 -17.59
C PHE A 187 -8.72 3.43 -17.12
N ILE A 188 -8.23 2.22 -17.43
CA ILE A 188 -8.79 0.93 -17.02
C ILE A 188 -7.82 0.32 -16.00
N LEU A 189 -7.98 0.66 -14.73
CA LEU A 189 -7.07 0.22 -13.66
C LEU A 189 -7.10 -1.29 -13.41
N LEU A 190 -8.13 -1.98 -13.88
CA LEU A 190 -8.31 -3.42 -13.62
C LEU A 190 -7.35 -4.32 -14.41
N ASP A 191 -6.76 -3.83 -15.50
CA ASP A 191 -5.78 -4.57 -16.31
C ASP A 191 -4.33 -4.19 -15.99
N ASP A 192 -4.13 -3.23 -15.10
CA ASP A 192 -2.81 -2.81 -14.65
C ASP A 192 -2.10 -3.93 -13.90
N LYS A 193 -0.88 -4.24 -14.35
CA LYS A 193 0.01 -5.18 -13.66
C LYS A 193 1.36 -4.53 -13.43
N TYR A 194 1.77 -4.62 -12.18
CA TYR A 194 3.07 -4.12 -11.74
C TYR A 194 3.92 -5.26 -11.20
N PHE A 195 5.20 -5.23 -11.55
CA PHE A 195 6.21 -6.07 -10.92
C PHE A 195 6.99 -5.21 -9.93
N ILE A 196 7.03 -5.64 -8.66
CA ILE A 196 7.69 -4.89 -7.59
C ILE A 196 8.79 -5.75 -7.01
N THR A 197 10.01 -5.20 -7.01
CA THR A 197 11.20 -5.82 -6.39
C THR A 197 11.79 -4.86 -5.38
N GLY A 198 12.60 -5.38 -4.47
CA GLY A 198 13.33 -4.56 -3.51
C GLY A 198 13.39 -5.18 -2.13
N THR A 199 13.78 -4.37 -1.18
CA THR A 199 13.97 -4.78 0.22
C THR A 199 13.25 -3.82 1.15
N SER A 200 12.84 -4.33 2.31
CA SER A 200 12.45 -3.49 3.44
C SER A 200 13.02 -4.06 4.73
N THR A 201 13.31 -3.18 5.68
CA THR A 201 13.77 -3.51 7.02
C THR A 201 12.96 -2.71 8.02
N GLY A 202 12.61 -3.30 9.15
CA GLY A 202 11.82 -2.64 10.19
C GLY A 202 12.01 -3.27 11.54
N THR A 203 11.55 -2.56 12.59
CA THR A 203 11.56 -3.03 13.98
C THR A 203 10.28 -2.60 14.68
N ASN A 204 9.82 -3.44 15.62
CA ASN A 204 8.70 -3.16 16.51
C ASN A 204 9.22 -2.90 17.92
N ARG A 205 8.61 -1.95 18.62
CA ARG A 205 8.88 -1.61 20.02
C ARG A 205 7.60 -1.26 20.74
#